data_23ee26c87c51ccb61b757538fb9260a6
#
_entry.id   23ee26c87c51ccb61b757538fb9260a6
#
_cell.length_a   1.000
_cell.length_b   1.000
_cell.length_c   1.000
_cell.angle_alpha   90.00
_cell.angle_beta   90.00
_cell.angle_gamma   90.00
#
_symmetry.space_group_name_H-M   'P 1'
#
loop_
_entity.id
_entity.type
_entity.pdbx_description
1 polymer ?
#
loop_
_entity_poly.entity_id
_entity_poly.type
_entity_poly.pdbx_seq_one_letter_code
_entity_poly.pdbx_strand_id
1 'polypeptide(L)'
;MERSQLSVREVADQFIEMFYNQNRLVEAFCEWVHPDYVQHDPNSATGRDGTIEALAAHMQRSPGMSHDVKRVVYGDGGLVAVHYHFRHAPDQRGLAVVDLFRIEHGYLVEHWDIIQPIPDPETFKNDNGMF
;
A
#
# COMPACT_ATOMS: atom_id res chain seq x y z
N MET A 1 -5.53 18.07 -17.89
CA MET A 1 -4.74 16.90 -18.37
C MET A 1 -5.59 15.66 -18.22
N GLU A 2 -5.69 14.87 -19.26
CA GLU A 2 -6.40 13.60 -19.16
C GLU A 2 -5.62 12.63 -18.29
N ARG A 3 -6.34 11.74 -17.62
CA ARG A 3 -5.75 10.75 -16.70
C ARG A 3 -4.67 9.90 -17.38
N SER A 4 -4.93 9.44 -18.61
CA SER A 4 -3.98 8.60 -19.35
C SER A 4 -2.67 9.31 -19.69
N GLN A 5 -2.61 10.63 -19.54
CA GLN A 5 -1.42 11.45 -19.77
C GLN A 5 -0.60 11.68 -18.50
N LEU A 6 -1.12 11.27 -17.33
CA LEU A 6 -0.38 11.37 -16.09
C LEU A 6 0.78 10.37 -16.09
N SER A 7 1.93 10.80 -15.60
CA SER A 7 3.07 9.90 -15.43
C SER A 7 2.84 8.90 -14.31
N VAL A 8 3.60 7.82 -14.32
CA VAL A 8 3.58 6.83 -13.23
C VAL A 8 3.83 7.51 -11.89
N ARG A 9 4.79 8.42 -11.84
CA ARG A 9 5.14 9.15 -10.62
C ARG A 9 4.01 10.06 -10.15
N GLU A 10 3.34 10.76 -11.05
CA GLU A 10 2.23 11.62 -10.69
C GLU A 10 1.07 10.82 -10.09
N VAL A 11 0.73 9.69 -10.69
CA VAL A 11 -0.32 8.79 -10.17
C VAL A 11 0.09 8.24 -8.80
N ALA A 12 1.32 7.74 -8.70
CA ALA A 12 1.83 7.17 -7.45
C ALA A 12 1.84 8.21 -6.32
N ASP A 13 2.30 9.43 -6.58
CA ASP A 13 2.36 10.48 -5.57
C ASP A 13 0.98 10.80 -5.02
N GLN A 14 -0.02 10.91 -5.88
CA GLN A 14 -1.41 11.18 -5.46
C GLN A 14 -1.99 10.02 -4.66
N PHE A 15 -1.81 8.81 -5.13
CA PHE A 15 -2.31 7.63 -4.43
C PHE A 15 -1.64 7.47 -3.07
N ILE A 16 -0.33 7.60 -3.00
CA ILE A 16 0.44 7.45 -1.76
C ILE A 16 -0.01 8.47 -0.72
N GLU A 17 -0.20 9.72 -1.13
CA GLU A 17 -0.66 10.76 -0.21
C GLU A 17 -2.03 10.43 0.39
N MET A 18 -2.98 10.04 -0.44
CA MET A 18 -4.32 9.71 0.04
C MET A 18 -4.34 8.43 0.89
N PHE A 19 -3.70 7.37 0.38
CA PHE A 19 -3.79 6.04 0.99
C PHE A 19 -2.96 5.93 2.26
N TYR A 20 -1.66 6.19 2.16
CA TYR A 20 -0.73 5.96 3.28
C TYR A 20 -0.69 7.12 4.25
N ASN A 21 -0.62 8.34 3.76
CA ASN A 21 -0.40 9.51 4.61
C ASN A 21 -1.68 10.03 5.24
N GLN A 22 -2.79 10.04 4.49
CA GLN A 22 -4.08 10.52 4.97
C GLN A 22 -4.99 9.40 5.49
N ASN A 23 -4.60 8.16 5.32
CA ASN A 23 -5.40 6.98 5.72
C ASN A 23 -6.79 6.95 5.08
N ARG A 24 -6.93 7.53 3.90
CA ARG A 24 -8.18 7.58 3.12
C ARG A 24 -8.19 6.42 2.13
N LEU A 25 -8.27 5.20 2.67
CA LEU A 25 -8.03 3.97 1.89
C LEU A 25 -9.08 3.77 0.80
N VAL A 26 -10.35 3.88 1.16
CA VAL A 26 -11.46 3.65 0.22
C VAL A 26 -11.49 4.73 -0.86
N GLU A 27 -11.33 6.00 -0.47
CA GLU A 27 -11.33 7.12 -1.43
C GLU A 27 -10.15 7.01 -2.41
N ALA A 28 -8.97 6.62 -1.91
CA ALA A 28 -7.79 6.43 -2.76
C ALA A 28 -8.02 5.34 -3.80
N PHE A 29 -8.66 4.24 -3.41
CA PHE A 29 -8.99 3.16 -4.32
C PHE A 29 -10.03 3.58 -5.36
N CYS A 30 -11.08 4.28 -4.93
CA CYS A 30 -12.10 4.78 -5.85
C CYS A 30 -11.52 5.72 -6.90
N GLU A 31 -10.55 6.54 -6.52
CA GLU A 31 -9.96 7.54 -7.41
C GLU A 31 -8.88 6.97 -8.33
N TRP A 32 -7.99 6.11 -7.81
CA TRP A 32 -6.75 5.77 -8.49
C TRP A 32 -6.63 4.32 -8.94
N VAL A 33 -7.52 3.42 -8.52
CA VAL A 33 -7.43 2.00 -8.83
C VAL A 33 -8.41 1.64 -9.94
N HIS A 34 -7.92 0.92 -10.94
CA HIS A 34 -8.74 0.44 -12.05
C HIS A 34 -9.76 -0.60 -11.55
N PRO A 35 -11.00 -0.61 -12.08
CA PRO A 35 -12.01 -1.62 -11.69
C PRO A 35 -11.54 -3.07 -11.83
N ASP A 36 -10.73 -3.35 -12.84
CA ASP A 36 -10.21 -4.69 -13.14
C ASP A 36 -8.86 -4.99 -12.47
N TYR A 37 -8.56 -4.28 -11.40
CA TYR A 37 -7.34 -4.42 -10.60
C TYR A 37 -7.04 -5.88 -10.26
N VAL A 38 -5.82 -6.32 -10.58
CA VAL A 38 -5.37 -7.70 -10.33
C VAL A 38 -4.72 -7.75 -8.95
N GLN A 39 -5.36 -8.44 -8.02
CA GLN A 39 -4.89 -8.54 -6.64
C GLN A 39 -4.20 -9.87 -6.41
N HIS A 40 -2.94 -9.81 -5.94
CA HIS A 40 -2.17 -11.01 -5.58
C HIS A 40 -2.09 -11.25 -4.08
N ASP A 41 -2.58 -10.33 -3.24
CA ASP A 41 -2.70 -10.59 -1.80
C ASP A 41 -3.73 -11.70 -1.59
N PRO A 42 -3.34 -12.84 -0.98
CA PRO A 42 -4.25 -13.99 -0.85
C PRO A 42 -5.43 -13.75 0.11
N ASN A 43 -5.39 -12.67 0.89
CA ASN A 43 -6.43 -12.35 1.86
C ASN A 43 -7.51 -11.42 1.29
N SER A 44 -7.42 -11.07 0.01
CA SER A 44 -8.35 -10.14 -0.64
C SER A 44 -8.83 -10.73 -1.96
N ALA A 45 -10.10 -10.50 -2.29
CA ALA A 45 -10.63 -10.84 -3.60
C ALA A 45 -9.98 -9.95 -4.67
N THR A 46 -9.88 -10.46 -5.90
CA THR A 46 -9.38 -9.66 -7.01
C THR A 46 -10.41 -8.59 -7.41
N GLY A 47 -9.92 -7.55 -8.11
CA GLY A 47 -10.74 -6.40 -8.51
C GLY A 47 -10.73 -5.29 -7.49
N ARG A 48 -11.02 -4.08 -7.96
CA ARG A 48 -11.06 -2.89 -7.08
C ARG A 48 -12.10 -3.04 -5.98
N ASP A 49 -13.32 -3.44 -6.32
CA ASP A 49 -14.41 -3.46 -5.36
C ASP A 49 -14.20 -4.54 -4.28
N GLY A 50 -13.65 -5.69 -4.66
CA GLY A 50 -13.30 -6.74 -3.70
C GLY A 50 -12.23 -6.28 -2.72
N THR A 51 -11.24 -5.53 -3.19
CA THR A 51 -10.19 -4.97 -2.32
C THR A 51 -10.75 -3.87 -1.43
N ILE A 52 -11.62 -3.00 -1.94
CA ILE A 52 -12.28 -1.97 -1.13
C ILE A 52 -13.05 -2.60 0.03
N GLU A 53 -13.79 -3.68 -0.22
CA GLU A 53 -14.54 -4.37 0.81
C GLU A 53 -13.61 -4.89 1.93
N ALA A 54 -12.48 -5.50 1.54
CA ALA A 54 -11.49 -5.98 2.49
C ALA A 54 -10.87 -4.83 3.30
N LEU A 55 -10.54 -3.71 2.66
CA LEU A 55 -9.98 -2.54 3.31
C LEU A 55 -10.97 -1.90 4.29
N ALA A 56 -12.22 -1.75 3.89
CA ALA A 56 -13.25 -1.18 4.77
C ALA A 56 -13.45 -2.02 6.03
N ALA A 57 -13.47 -3.34 5.88
CA ALA A 57 -13.56 -4.25 7.03
C ALA A 57 -12.33 -4.14 7.92
N HIS A 58 -11.14 -4.02 7.33
CA HIS A 58 -9.89 -3.84 8.07
C HIS A 58 -9.90 -2.55 8.89
N MET A 59 -10.34 -1.44 8.30
CA MET A 59 -10.45 -0.15 9.00
C MET A 59 -11.38 -0.21 10.19
N GLN A 60 -12.50 -0.94 10.07
CA GLN A 60 -13.45 -1.12 11.18
C GLN A 60 -12.81 -1.89 12.34
N ARG A 61 -12.00 -2.91 12.03
CA ARG A 61 -11.32 -3.71 13.06
C ARG A 61 -10.14 -2.98 13.70
N SER A 62 -9.51 -2.06 12.97
CA SER A 62 -8.28 -1.40 13.41
C SER A 62 -8.34 0.11 13.16
N PRO A 63 -9.25 0.84 13.86
CA PRO A 63 -9.43 2.27 13.58
C PRO A 63 -8.21 3.12 13.92
N GLY A 64 -7.29 2.62 14.74
CA GLY A 64 -6.04 3.30 15.09
C GLY A 64 -4.85 2.92 14.21
N MET A 65 -5.09 2.26 13.08
CA MET A 65 -4.00 1.82 12.22
C MET A 65 -3.25 2.98 11.57
N SER A 66 -1.98 2.75 11.26
CA SER A 66 -1.11 3.74 10.64
C SER A 66 -0.18 3.11 9.62
N HIS A 67 0.22 3.91 8.64
CA HIS A 67 1.20 3.57 7.63
C HIS A 67 2.32 4.61 7.69
N ASP A 68 3.53 4.17 8.00
CA ASP A 68 4.70 5.05 8.02
C ASP A 68 5.58 4.70 6.82
N VAL A 69 5.46 5.47 5.75
CA VAL A 69 6.21 5.24 4.50
C VAL A 69 7.67 5.58 4.71
N LYS A 70 8.55 4.61 4.49
CA LYS A 70 9.99 4.77 4.62
C LYS A 70 10.65 5.17 3.32
N ARG A 71 10.24 4.55 2.21
CA ARG A 71 10.78 4.84 0.87
C ARG A 71 9.86 4.38 -0.22
N VAL A 72 9.99 5.03 -1.37
CA VAL A 72 9.28 4.68 -2.59
C VAL A 72 10.32 4.45 -3.67
N VAL A 73 10.22 3.33 -4.38
CA VAL A 73 11.17 2.93 -5.42
C VAL A 73 10.41 2.74 -6.73
N TYR A 74 10.91 3.35 -7.80
CA TYR A 74 10.31 3.24 -9.13
C TYR A 74 11.14 2.30 -9.99
N GLY A 75 10.46 1.38 -10.67
CA GLY A 75 11.08 0.45 -11.61
C GLY A 75 10.59 0.68 -13.03
N ASP A 76 11.06 -0.13 -13.94
CA ASP A 76 10.61 -0.11 -15.33
C ASP A 76 9.20 -0.69 -15.46
N GLY A 77 8.50 -0.36 -16.54
CA GLY A 77 7.20 -0.95 -16.84
C GLY A 77 6.07 -0.52 -15.92
N GLY A 78 6.17 0.66 -15.32
CA GLY A 78 5.13 1.20 -14.45
C GLY A 78 5.14 0.64 -13.02
N LEU A 79 6.20 -0.07 -12.62
CA LEU A 79 6.30 -0.65 -11.29
C LEU A 79 6.70 0.39 -10.24
N VAL A 80 6.04 0.33 -9.09
CA VAL A 80 6.32 1.20 -7.93
C VAL A 80 6.30 0.34 -6.68
N ALA A 81 7.35 0.42 -5.88
CA ALA A 81 7.42 -0.25 -4.58
C ALA A 81 7.31 0.78 -3.46
N VAL A 82 6.42 0.53 -2.51
CA VAL A 82 6.23 1.36 -1.31
C VAL A 82 6.62 0.52 -0.10
N HIS A 83 7.70 0.89 0.55
CA HIS A 83 8.20 0.22 1.76
C HIS A 83 7.76 1.01 2.98
N TYR A 84 7.00 0.37 3.87
CA TYR A 84 6.42 1.08 5.01
C TYR A 84 6.31 0.22 6.26
N HIS A 85 6.18 0.90 7.39
CA HIS A 85 5.89 0.30 8.68
C HIS A 85 4.39 0.43 8.92
N PHE A 86 3.71 -0.69 9.04
CA PHE A 86 2.29 -0.73 9.35
C PHE A 86 2.07 -1.11 10.81
N ARG A 87 1.14 -0.43 11.50
CA ARG A 87 0.68 -0.80 12.83
C ARG A 87 -0.84 -0.85 12.85
N HIS A 88 -1.40 -1.90 13.46
CA HIS A 88 -2.84 -1.98 13.73
C HIS A 88 -3.25 -0.97 14.81
N ALA A 89 -2.37 -0.71 15.76
CA ALA A 89 -2.55 0.25 16.85
C ALA A 89 -1.20 0.83 17.27
N PRO A 90 -1.17 2.04 17.90
CA PRO A 90 0.10 2.72 18.23
C PRO A 90 1.03 1.93 19.15
N ASP A 91 0.49 1.03 19.99
CA ASP A 91 1.25 0.25 20.97
C ASP A 91 1.79 -1.07 20.42
N GLN A 92 1.54 -1.39 19.17
CA GLN A 92 1.98 -2.64 18.55
C GLN A 92 3.27 -2.44 17.76
N ARG A 93 4.08 -3.53 17.66
CA ARG A 93 5.28 -3.53 16.82
C ARG A 93 4.94 -3.38 15.35
N GLY A 94 3.86 -4.02 14.91
CA GLY A 94 3.39 -3.94 13.55
C GLY A 94 4.12 -4.84 12.57
N LEU A 95 4.12 -4.41 11.32
CA LEU A 95 4.58 -5.20 10.19
C LEU A 95 5.51 -4.35 9.33
N ALA A 96 6.56 -4.98 8.79
CA ALA A 96 7.34 -4.41 7.70
C ALA A 96 6.70 -4.88 6.39
N VAL A 97 6.32 -3.94 5.55
CA VAL A 97 5.54 -4.24 4.33
C VAL A 97 6.17 -3.59 3.12
N VAL A 98 6.17 -4.32 2.01
CA VAL A 98 6.40 -3.75 0.69
C VAL A 98 5.16 -4.01 -0.14
N ASP A 99 4.49 -2.93 -0.55
CA ASP A 99 3.47 -2.98 -1.58
C ASP A 99 4.12 -2.71 -2.93
N LEU A 100 3.88 -3.57 -3.89
CA LEU A 100 4.34 -3.40 -5.26
C LEU A 100 3.13 -3.20 -6.15
N PHE A 101 3.10 -2.09 -6.87
CA PHE A 101 2.01 -1.75 -7.79
C PHE A 101 2.54 -1.66 -9.22
N ARG A 102 1.67 -1.99 -10.17
CA ARG A 102 1.88 -1.63 -11.57
C ARG A 102 0.86 -0.57 -11.95
N ILE A 103 1.34 0.50 -12.56
CA ILE A 103 0.53 1.66 -12.96
C ILE A 103 0.53 1.73 -14.49
N GLU A 104 -0.67 1.89 -15.06
CA GLU A 104 -0.87 1.94 -16.50
C GLU A 104 -2.05 2.85 -16.83
N HIS A 105 -1.85 3.75 -17.79
CA HIS A 105 -2.88 4.67 -18.27
C HIS A 105 -3.57 5.48 -17.15
N GLY A 106 -2.81 5.89 -16.15
CA GLY A 106 -3.29 6.71 -15.05
C GLY A 106 -3.97 5.97 -13.92
N TYR A 107 -3.87 4.63 -13.89
CA TYR A 107 -4.47 3.80 -12.84
C TYR A 107 -3.49 2.79 -12.29
N LEU A 108 -3.67 2.44 -11.01
CA LEU A 108 -3.09 1.23 -10.44
C LEU A 108 -3.88 0.04 -10.99
N VAL A 109 -3.19 -0.88 -11.65
CA VAL A 109 -3.84 -2.01 -12.34
C VAL A 109 -3.48 -3.37 -11.76
N GLU A 110 -2.45 -3.45 -10.93
CA GLU A 110 -1.99 -4.72 -10.34
C GLU A 110 -1.23 -4.47 -9.05
N HIS A 111 -1.32 -5.41 -8.10
CA HIS A 111 -0.71 -5.28 -6.78
C HIS A 111 -0.19 -6.61 -6.27
N TRP A 112 1.01 -6.57 -5.70
CA TRP A 112 1.61 -7.63 -4.88
C TRP A 112 2.01 -7.03 -3.56
N ASP A 113 2.09 -7.85 -2.50
CA ASP A 113 2.69 -7.39 -1.26
C ASP A 113 3.57 -8.48 -0.64
N ILE A 114 4.51 -8.02 0.18
CA ILE A 114 5.36 -8.86 0.99
C ILE A 114 5.30 -8.31 2.40
N ILE A 115 4.91 -9.16 3.34
CA ILE A 115 4.64 -8.76 4.72
C ILE A 115 5.53 -9.57 5.65
N GLN A 116 6.24 -8.87 6.54
CA GLN A 116 7.06 -9.49 7.57
C GLN A 116 6.68 -8.96 8.94
N PRO A 117 6.21 -9.82 9.87
CA PRO A 117 6.01 -9.41 11.25
C PRO A 117 7.34 -8.94 11.86
N ILE A 118 7.29 -7.86 12.63
CA ILE A 118 8.48 -7.33 13.30
C ILE A 118 8.74 -8.16 14.55
N PRO A 119 9.90 -8.84 14.65
CA PRO A 119 10.22 -9.61 15.85
C PRO A 119 10.57 -8.69 17.02
N ASP A 120 10.65 -9.27 18.22
CA ASP A 120 11.13 -8.55 19.40
C ASP A 120 12.50 -7.95 19.11
N PRO A 121 12.67 -6.61 19.26
CA PRO A 121 13.95 -5.96 18.99
C PRO A 121 15.11 -6.53 19.79
N GLU A 122 14.87 -7.10 20.96
CA GLU A 122 15.90 -7.77 21.76
C GLU A 122 16.49 -8.99 21.06
N THR A 123 15.78 -9.57 20.09
CA THR A 123 16.28 -10.71 19.29
C THR A 123 17.12 -10.29 18.09
N PHE A 124 17.19 -9.01 17.79
CA PHE A 124 17.92 -8.52 16.61
C PHE A 124 19.42 -8.83 16.74
N LYS A 125 20.02 -9.25 15.63
CA LYS A 125 21.45 -9.59 15.55
C LYS A 125 22.32 -8.38 15.16
N ASN A 126 21.71 -7.24 14.89
CA ASN A 126 22.39 -5.99 14.56
C ASN A 126 21.54 -4.81 15.09
N ASP A 127 22.12 -3.61 15.04
CA ASP A 127 21.49 -2.40 15.54
C ASP A 127 20.98 -1.48 14.43
N ASN A 128 20.80 -1.99 13.21
CA ASN A 128 20.42 -1.16 12.06
C ASN A 128 18.91 -0.91 11.97
N GLY A 129 18.11 -1.72 12.67
CA GLY A 129 16.65 -1.70 12.52
C GLY A 129 16.20 -2.42 11.23
N MET A 130 14.89 -2.45 11.01
CA MET A 130 14.32 -3.12 9.84
C MET A 130 13.99 -2.17 8.69
N PHE A 131 14.15 -0.86 8.89
CA PHE A 131 13.75 0.14 7.90
C PHE A 131 14.86 1.07 7.49
#